data_831d6a520d8dfbc07022cdd88b31382f
#
_entry.id   831d6a520d8dfbc07022cdd88b31382f
#
_cell.length_a   1.000
_cell.length_b   1.000
_cell.length_c   1.000
_cell.angle_alpha   90.00
_cell.angle_beta   90.00
_cell.angle_gamma   90.00
#
_symmetry.space_group_name_H-M   'P 1'
#
loop_
_entity.id
_entity.type
_entity.pdbx_description
1 polymer ?
#
loop_
_entity_poly.entity_id
_entity_poly.type
_entity_poly.pdbx_seq_one_letter_code
_entity_poly.pdbx_strand_id
1 'polypeptide(L)'
;MLMLTGCGAGKKFAATDTGSFKYEIQGVNNGTQGTYLVKVWTYSPTKKVSVETCKKNAVHGVMFKGYAGSDKARPQGPLVKEPGAEAKYADYLGQFFADGGEYNKYVRITDGSMDVIKVGKSYQIGLIVAVSKDQLRKALEAAGVVKSLGHGF
;
A
#
# COMPACT_ATOMS: atom_id res chain seq x y z
N MET A 1 -27.18 -4.34 12.43
CA MET A 1 -26.60 -4.38 12.31
C MET A 1 -25.85 -4.76 12.40
N LEU A 2 -25.62 -4.96 12.20
CA LEU A 2 -24.79 -5.20 12.17
C LEU A 2 -23.93 -5.53 12.22
N MET A 3 -24.00 -5.53 12.15
CA MET A 3 -23.10 -5.66 12.08
C MET A 3 -22.28 -5.87 12.38
N LEU A 4 -22.29 -5.80 12.57
CA LEU A 4 -21.41 -5.90 12.87
C LEU A 4 -20.73 -6.43 12.88
N THR A 5 -20.81 -6.64 12.73
CA THR A 5 -20.19 -7.08 12.68
C THR A 5 -19.38 -7.22 12.33
N GLY A 6 -19.61 -7.09 12.10
CA GLY A 6 -18.65 -7.42 11.51
C GLY A 6 -17.60 -7.20 11.72
N CYS A 7 -17.80 -6.79 12.20
CA CYS A 7 -16.78 -6.53 12.43
C CYS A 7 -15.83 -7.39 12.52
N GLY A 8 -16.02 -8.04 12.98
CA GLY A 8 -14.94 -8.73 13.19
C GLY A 8 -14.29 -9.00 12.14
N ALA A 9 -14.97 -8.76 11.51
CA ALA A 9 -14.43 -8.95 10.58
C ALA A 9 -13.16 -8.48 10.21
N GLY A 10 -12.62 -7.70 10.73
CA GLY A 10 -11.33 -7.23 10.45
C GLY A 10 -10.26 -8.26 10.17
N LYS A 11 -10.55 -9.50 10.30
CA LYS A 11 -9.56 -10.53 10.05
C LYS A 11 -9.40 -10.87 8.58
N LYS A 12 -10.26 -10.39 7.76
CA LYS A 12 -10.26 -10.73 6.35
C LYS A 12 -10.21 -9.45 5.54
N PHE A 13 -9.28 -9.39 4.60
CA PHE A 13 -9.24 -8.24 3.71
C PHE A 13 -10.37 -8.36 2.73
N ALA A 14 -11.30 -7.46 2.76
CA ALA A 14 -12.42 -7.46 1.85
C ALA A 14 -12.39 -6.22 0.98
N ALA A 15 -13.04 -6.30 -0.17
CA ALA A 15 -13.13 -5.15 -1.06
C ALA A 15 -13.74 -3.96 -0.33
N THR A 16 -14.65 -4.21 0.59
CA THR A 16 -15.26 -3.16 1.39
C THR A 16 -14.26 -2.50 2.32
N ASP A 17 -13.17 -3.17 2.62
CA ASP A 17 -12.14 -2.60 3.47
C ASP A 17 -11.29 -1.58 2.74
N THR A 18 -11.55 -1.35 1.47
CA THR A 18 -10.88 -0.27 0.76
C THR A 18 -11.08 1.07 1.46
N GLY A 19 -12.11 1.18 2.27
CA GLY A 19 -12.30 2.36 3.09
C GLY A 19 -11.16 2.61 4.07
N SER A 20 -10.47 1.56 4.50
CA SER A 20 -9.35 1.71 5.39
C SER A 20 -8.07 2.10 4.66
N PHE A 21 -8.07 2.04 3.33
CA PHE A 21 -6.93 2.46 2.51
C PHE A 21 -7.23 3.80 1.84
N LYS A 22 -7.49 4.81 2.64
CA LYS A 22 -7.76 6.16 2.12
C LYS A 22 -6.47 6.94 2.06
N TYR A 23 -5.92 7.06 0.89
CA TYR A 23 -4.64 7.72 0.69
C TYR A 23 -4.43 8.09 -0.77
N GLU A 24 -3.40 8.92 -1.00
CA GLU A 24 -2.86 9.15 -2.32
C GLU A 24 -1.39 8.80 -2.29
N ILE A 25 -0.84 8.40 -3.42
CA ILE A 25 0.54 7.97 -3.50
C ILE A 25 1.21 8.64 -4.71
N GLN A 26 2.44 9.08 -4.51
CA GLN A 26 3.21 9.68 -5.59
C GLN A 26 4.66 9.23 -5.51
N GLY A 27 5.31 9.12 -6.67
CA GLY A 27 6.73 8.80 -6.71
C GLY A 27 7.56 10.00 -6.31
N VAL A 28 8.56 9.76 -5.49
CA VAL A 28 9.48 10.78 -5.05
C VAL A 28 10.80 10.66 -5.81
N ASN A 29 11.28 9.42 -5.89
CA ASN A 29 12.55 9.12 -6.55
C ASN A 29 12.57 7.65 -6.90
N ASN A 30 13.37 7.28 -7.88
CA ASN A 30 13.47 5.87 -8.25
C ASN A 30 14.19 5.02 -7.19
N GLY A 31 14.92 5.65 -6.27
CA GLY A 31 15.63 4.91 -5.27
C GLY A 31 16.76 4.06 -5.85
N THR A 32 17.21 3.11 -5.07
CA THR A 32 18.18 2.13 -5.56
C THR A 32 17.45 1.06 -6.35
N GLN A 33 18.21 0.28 -7.11
CA GLN A 33 17.61 -0.75 -7.95
C GLN A 33 16.69 -1.68 -7.13
N GLY A 34 15.49 -1.89 -7.64
CA GLY A 34 14.53 -2.76 -6.98
C GLY A 34 13.75 -2.09 -5.86
N THR A 35 14.04 -0.84 -5.55
CA THR A 35 13.40 -0.11 -4.47
C THR A 35 12.86 1.22 -4.99
N TYR A 36 11.67 1.57 -4.56
CA TYR A 36 11.04 2.84 -4.95
C TYR A 36 10.82 3.70 -3.72
N LEU A 37 11.17 4.98 -3.85
CA LEU A 37 10.82 5.99 -2.86
C LEU A 37 9.49 6.60 -3.25
N VAL A 38 8.51 6.46 -2.37
CA VAL A 38 7.18 7.00 -2.60
C VAL A 38 6.75 7.83 -1.41
N LYS A 39 5.93 8.84 -1.66
CA LYS A 39 5.29 9.60 -0.61
C LYS A 39 3.83 9.21 -0.58
N VAL A 40 3.39 8.73 0.55
CA VAL A 40 2.00 8.36 0.75
C VAL A 40 1.34 9.44 1.60
N TRP A 41 0.20 9.93 1.12
CA TRP A 41 -0.61 10.93 1.80
C TRP A 41 -1.83 10.24 2.35
N THR A 42 -1.83 9.98 3.64
CA THR A 42 -2.90 9.25 4.31
C THR A 42 -3.94 10.24 4.84
N TYR A 43 -5.20 10.00 4.54
CA TYR A 43 -6.28 10.80 5.08
C TYR A 43 -6.55 10.42 6.52
N SER A 44 -6.74 11.42 7.36
CA SER A 44 -6.98 11.20 8.78
C SER A 44 -7.94 12.26 9.32
N PRO A 45 -8.84 11.89 10.23
CA PRO A 45 -9.69 12.89 10.88
C PRO A 45 -8.93 13.77 11.87
N THR A 46 -7.73 13.38 12.25
CA THR A 46 -6.90 14.13 13.18
C THR A 46 -5.53 14.38 12.57
N LYS A 47 -4.70 15.17 13.26
CA LYS A 47 -3.33 15.46 12.81
C LYS A 47 -2.39 14.27 12.97
N LYS A 48 -2.88 13.14 13.43
CA LYS A 48 -2.06 11.98 13.73
C LYS A 48 -2.50 10.78 12.92
N VAL A 49 -1.55 9.99 12.51
CA VAL A 49 -1.79 8.68 11.90
C VAL A 49 -0.62 7.80 12.30
N SER A 50 -0.88 6.51 12.46
CA SER A 50 0.20 5.61 12.82
C SER A 50 1.13 5.40 11.62
N VAL A 51 2.40 5.19 11.92
CA VAL A 51 3.39 4.87 10.91
C VAL A 51 2.99 3.58 10.19
N GLU A 52 2.42 2.64 10.92
CA GLU A 52 2.00 1.38 10.32
C GLU A 52 0.92 1.58 9.26
N THR A 53 -0.02 2.48 9.51
CA THR A 53 -1.04 2.80 8.52
C THR A 53 -0.40 3.37 7.26
N CYS A 54 0.55 4.26 7.40
CA CYS A 54 1.26 4.84 6.25
C CYS A 54 2.02 3.77 5.47
N LYS A 55 2.68 2.87 6.18
CA LYS A 55 3.42 1.77 5.56
C LYS A 55 2.50 0.84 4.79
N LYS A 56 1.36 0.47 5.39
CA LYS A 56 0.37 -0.36 4.72
C LYS A 56 -0.14 0.32 3.45
N ASN A 57 -0.45 1.60 3.55
CA ASN A 57 -0.94 2.36 2.40
C ASN A 57 0.09 2.40 1.28
N ALA A 58 1.36 2.58 1.62
CA ALA A 58 2.40 2.62 0.59
C ALA A 58 2.53 1.28 -0.14
N VAL A 59 2.54 0.18 0.61
CA VAL A 59 2.61 -1.15 0.00
C VAL A 59 1.38 -1.43 -0.84
N HIS A 60 0.20 -1.10 -0.31
CA HIS A 60 -1.06 -1.27 -1.04
C HIS A 60 -1.05 -0.47 -2.34
N GLY A 61 -0.54 0.75 -2.29
CA GLY A 61 -0.47 1.61 -3.48
C GLY A 61 0.43 1.03 -4.55
N VAL A 62 1.60 0.55 -4.16
CA VAL A 62 2.51 -0.09 -5.11
C VAL A 62 1.88 -1.36 -5.70
N MET A 63 1.14 -2.10 -4.89
CA MET A 63 0.50 -3.33 -5.35
C MET A 63 -0.67 -3.07 -6.30
N PHE A 64 -1.56 -2.17 -5.95
CA PHE A 64 -2.87 -2.09 -6.61
C PHE A 64 -3.14 -0.81 -7.38
N LYS A 65 -2.41 0.27 -7.11
CA LYS A 65 -2.67 1.55 -7.77
C LYS A 65 -1.58 1.99 -8.72
N GLY A 66 -0.34 1.71 -8.39
CA GLY A 66 0.76 2.36 -9.06
C GLY A 66 0.76 3.84 -8.73
N TYR A 67 1.53 4.62 -9.45
CA TYR A 67 1.57 6.07 -9.25
C TYR A 67 2.09 6.78 -10.50
N ALA A 68 1.69 8.04 -10.63
CA ALA A 68 2.17 8.89 -11.70
C ALA A 68 3.64 9.27 -11.46
N GLY A 69 4.33 9.60 -12.53
CA GLY A 69 5.71 10.00 -12.42
C GLY A 69 5.86 11.43 -11.94
N SER A 70 7.10 11.78 -11.66
CA SER A 70 7.50 13.14 -11.30
C SER A 70 8.83 13.43 -11.98
N ASP A 71 9.42 14.57 -11.66
CA ASP A 71 10.71 14.94 -12.26
C ASP A 71 11.80 13.90 -11.95
N LYS A 72 11.71 13.26 -10.80
CA LYS A 72 12.73 12.33 -10.31
C LYS A 72 12.27 10.89 -10.24
N ALA A 73 11.05 10.61 -10.61
CA ALA A 73 10.51 9.26 -10.52
C ALA A 73 9.71 8.93 -11.77
N ARG A 74 9.95 7.75 -12.32
CA ARG A 74 9.17 7.28 -13.44
C ARG A 74 7.80 6.81 -12.97
N PRO A 75 6.78 6.96 -13.81
CA PRO A 75 5.47 6.42 -13.45
C PRO A 75 5.56 4.90 -13.33
N GLN A 76 4.79 4.33 -12.41
CA GLN A 76 4.76 2.90 -12.20
C GLN A 76 3.32 2.43 -12.20
N GLY A 77 3.04 1.39 -13.00
CA GLY A 77 1.75 0.73 -12.92
C GLY A 77 1.68 -0.19 -11.71
N PRO A 78 0.48 -0.64 -11.34
CA PRO A 78 0.34 -1.55 -10.21
C PRO A 78 0.98 -2.90 -10.51
N LEU A 79 1.49 -3.56 -9.45
CA LEU A 79 2.01 -4.91 -9.58
C LEU A 79 0.89 -5.91 -9.88
N VAL A 80 -0.26 -5.72 -9.25
CA VAL A 80 -1.41 -6.60 -9.39
C VAL A 80 -2.36 -5.95 -10.37
N LYS A 81 -2.46 -6.50 -11.56
CA LYS A 81 -3.27 -5.92 -12.63
C LYS A 81 -4.59 -6.63 -12.86
N GLU A 82 -4.81 -7.73 -12.18
CA GLU A 82 -6.03 -8.52 -12.36
C GLU A 82 -7.20 -7.78 -11.74
N PRO A 83 -8.29 -7.51 -12.50
CA PRO A 83 -9.46 -6.87 -11.92
C PRO A 83 -10.07 -7.75 -10.83
N GLY A 84 -10.48 -7.13 -9.73
CA GLY A 84 -11.10 -7.89 -8.64
C GLY A 84 -10.13 -8.68 -7.79
N ALA A 85 -8.83 -8.49 -7.97
CA ALA A 85 -7.84 -9.27 -7.22
C ALA A 85 -7.96 -9.06 -5.72
N GLU A 86 -8.32 -7.85 -5.28
CA GLU A 86 -8.45 -7.60 -3.85
C GLU A 86 -9.51 -8.49 -3.21
N ALA A 87 -10.62 -8.70 -3.90
CA ALA A 87 -11.67 -9.58 -3.40
C ALA A 87 -11.27 -11.04 -3.58
N LYS A 88 -10.65 -11.38 -4.70
CA LYS A 88 -10.26 -12.75 -4.99
C LYS A 88 -9.25 -13.29 -3.99
N TYR A 89 -8.31 -12.46 -3.57
CA TYR A 89 -7.25 -12.87 -2.64
C TYR A 89 -7.45 -12.29 -1.25
N ALA A 90 -8.70 -12.06 -0.86
CA ALA A 90 -9.02 -11.38 0.39
C ALA A 90 -8.42 -12.05 1.62
N ASP A 91 -8.42 -13.39 1.67
CA ASP A 91 -7.87 -14.11 2.82
C ASP A 91 -6.35 -13.90 2.93
N TYR A 92 -5.65 -14.02 1.81
CA TYR A 92 -4.22 -13.81 1.78
C TYR A 92 -3.89 -12.37 2.16
N LEU A 93 -4.61 -11.41 1.59
CA LEU A 93 -4.35 -9.99 1.82
C LEU A 93 -4.67 -9.59 3.26
N GLY A 94 -5.68 -10.21 3.86
CA GLY A 94 -5.99 -9.94 5.26
C GLY A 94 -4.83 -10.28 6.18
N GLN A 95 -4.18 -11.40 5.92
CA GLN A 95 -3.01 -11.79 6.70
C GLN A 95 -1.79 -10.95 6.33
N PHE A 96 -1.62 -10.67 5.05
CA PHE A 96 -0.49 -9.89 4.54
C PHE A 96 -0.46 -8.50 5.17
N PHE A 97 -1.62 -7.85 5.28
CA PHE A 97 -1.73 -6.50 5.81
C PHE A 97 -2.11 -6.43 7.29
N ALA A 98 -2.12 -7.57 7.98
CA ALA A 98 -2.35 -7.54 9.42
C ALA A 98 -1.21 -6.81 10.12
N ASP A 99 -1.48 -6.30 11.31
CA ASP A 99 -0.45 -5.63 12.10
C ASP A 99 0.72 -6.58 12.33
N GLY A 100 1.91 -6.12 11.99
CA GLY A 100 3.09 -6.98 12.06
C GLY A 100 3.16 -8.03 10.96
N GLY A 101 2.26 -7.95 9.98
CA GLY A 101 2.19 -8.93 8.91
C GLY A 101 3.30 -8.80 7.90
N GLU A 102 3.18 -9.57 6.83
CA GLU A 102 4.25 -9.70 5.85
C GLU A 102 4.55 -8.39 5.11
N TYR A 103 3.56 -7.51 4.99
CA TYR A 103 3.80 -6.23 4.30
C TYR A 103 5.01 -5.49 4.85
N ASN A 104 5.26 -5.64 6.15
CA ASN A 104 6.30 -4.89 6.82
C ASN A 104 7.70 -5.24 6.33
N LYS A 105 7.86 -6.38 5.70
CA LYS A 105 9.16 -6.80 5.16
C LYS A 105 9.57 -6.00 3.93
N TYR A 106 8.62 -5.35 3.28
CA TYR A 106 8.86 -4.73 1.98
C TYR A 106 8.80 -3.21 2.02
N VAL A 107 8.72 -2.63 3.21
CA VAL A 107 8.63 -1.18 3.34
C VAL A 107 9.43 -0.73 4.55
N ARG A 108 10.14 0.39 4.39
CA ARG A 108 10.85 1.00 5.51
C ARG A 108 10.72 2.50 5.44
N ILE A 109 10.76 3.11 6.62
CA ILE A 109 10.72 4.56 6.74
C ILE A 109 12.09 5.11 6.34
N THR A 110 12.10 6.27 5.68
CA THR A 110 13.37 6.91 5.33
C THR A 110 13.87 7.77 6.49
N ASP A 111 13.17 8.87 6.78
CA ASP A 111 13.59 9.74 7.89
C ASP A 111 12.51 9.97 8.92
N GLY A 112 11.30 9.47 8.69
CA GLY A 112 10.21 9.57 9.63
C GLY A 112 9.52 10.93 9.69
N SER A 113 9.96 11.90 8.92
CA SER A 113 9.31 13.21 8.89
C SER A 113 7.93 13.11 8.27
N MET A 114 6.95 13.70 8.93
CA MET A 114 5.58 13.72 8.42
C MET A 114 5.15 15.15 8.10
N ASP A 115 4.58 15.31 6.93
CA ASP A 115 3.94 16.57 6.54
C ASP A 115 2.46 16.47 6.86
N VAL A 116 1.89 17.55 7.40
CA VAL A 116 0.47 17.58 7.76
C VAL A 116 -0.18 18.71 7.01
N ILE A 117 -1.20 18.40 6.22
CA ILE A 117 -1.96 19.38 5.46
C ILE A 117 -3.41 19.27 5.88
N LYS A 118 -4.02 20.41 6.22
CA LYS A 118 -5.44 20.43 6.56
C LYS A 118 -6.26 20.45 5.26
N VAL A 119 -7.25 19.58 5.18
CA VAL A 119 -8.13 19.48 4.00
C VAL A 119 -9.57 19.46 4.54
N GLY A 120 -10.23 20.61 4.50
CA GLY A 120 -11.57 20.73 5.07
C GLY A 120 -11.54 20.45 6.57
N LYS A 121 -12.30 19.46 7.01
CA LYS A 121 -12.34 19.05 8.41
C LYS A 121 -11.40 17.92 8.73
N SER A 122 -10.64 17.47 7.73
CA SER A 122 -9.73 16.34 7.87
C SER A 122 -8.31 16.78 7.59
N TYR A 123 -7.41 15.82 7.60
CA TYR A 123 -6.00 16.08 7.34
C TYR A 123 -5.46 15.05 6.37
N GLN A 124 -4.46 15.45 5.61
CA GLN A 124 -3.61 14.52 4.86
C GLN A 124 -2.24 14.53 5.50
N ILE A 125 -1.74 13.35 5.79
CA ILE A 125 -0.45 13.20 6.45
C ILE A 125 0.48 12.47 5.49
N GLY A 126 1.56 13.14 5.10
CA GLY A 126 2.49 12.62 4.11
C GLY A 126 3.72 12.04 4.76
N LEU A 127 4.10 10.85 4.33
CA LEU A 127 5.30 10.17 4.80
C LEU A 127 6.02 9.54 3.61
N ILE A 128 7.33 9.75 3.54
CA ILE A 128 8.14 9.14 2.49
C ILE A 128 8.68 7.81 3.01
N VAL A 129 8.48 6.77 2.21
CA VAL A 129 8.94 5.43 2.55
C VAL A 129 9.64 4.80 1.34
N ALA A 130 10.46 3.81 1.62
CA ALA A 130 11.11 3.01 0.58
C ALA A 130 10.40 1.67 0.50
N VAL A 131 9.92 1.31 -0.70
CA VAL A 131 9.24 0.04 -0.93
C VAL A 131 10.13 -0.84 -1.78
N SER A 132 10.42 -2.04 -1.29
CA SER A 132 11.23 -3.03 -2.00
C SER A 132 10.37 -3.75 -3.01
N LYS A 133 10.14 -3.12 -4.14
CA LYS A 133 9.19 -3.59 -5.15
C LYS A 133 9.55 -4.96 -5.70
N ASP A 134 10.83 -5.19 -5.99
CA ASP A 134 11.23 -6.46 -6.59
C ASP A 134 11.00 -7.63 -5.65
N GLN A 135 11.31 -7.46 -4.37
CA GLN A 135 11.07 -8.50 -3.37
C GLN A 135 9.57 -8.69 -3.14
N LEU A 136 8.82 -7.59 -3.11
CA LEU A 136 7.37 -7.65 -2.99
C LEU A 136 6.78 -8.43 -4.15
N ARG A 137 7.22 -8.14 -5.38
CA ARG A 137 6.73 -8.86 -6.55
C ARG A 137 7.01 -10.35 -6.45
N LYS A 138 8.21 -10.72 -6.02
CA LYS A 138 8.56 -12.14 -5.86
C LYS A 138 7.66 -12.84 -4.84
N ALA A 139 7.35 -12.16 -3.76
CA ALA A 139 6.45 -12.72 -2.74
C ALA A 139 5.05 -12.91 -3.31
N LEU A 140 4.57 -11.95 -4.10
CA LEU A 140 3.25 -12.05 -4.70
C LEU A 140 3.21 -13.13 -5.79
N GLU A 141 4.30 -13.32 -6.50
CA GLU A 141 4.40 -14.42 -7.47
C GLU A 141 4.35 -15.77 -6.77
N ALA A 142 5.08 -15.90 -5.65
CA ALA A 142 5.08 -17.13 -4.88
C ALA A 142 3.71 -17.44 -4.29
N ALA A 143 2.95 -16.41 -3.96
CA ALA A 143 1.60 -16.56 -3.43
C ALA A 143 0.54 -16.78 -4.53
N GLY A 144 0.93 -16.64 -5.78
CA GLY A 144 0.00 -16.81 -6.90
C GLY A 144 -0.85 -15.59 -7.21
N VAL A 145 -0.57 -14.47 -6.57
CA VAL A 145 -1.34 -13.23 -6.78
C VAL A 145 -0.91 -12.53 -8.06
N VAL A 146 0.34 -12.70 -8.43
CA VAL A 146 0.92 -12.11 -9.64
C VAL A 146 1.56 -13.22 -10.46
N LYS A 147 1.46 -13.15 -11.76
CA LYS A 147 2.11 -14.11 -12.62
C LYS A 147 3.61 -13.92 -12.60
N SER A 148 4.35 -15.01 -12.61
CA SER A 148 5.79 -14.96 -12.69
C SER A 148 6.24 -14.36 -14.01
N LEU A 149 7.26 -13.51 -13.99
CA LEU A 149 7.78 -12.87 -15.19
C LEU A 149 8.36 -13.88 -16.17
N GLY A 150 8.78 -15.02 -15.70
CA GLY A 150 9.37 -16.03 -16.57
C GLY A 150 8.37 -16.89 -17.31
N HIS A 151 7.09 -16.75 -17.06
CA HIS A 151 6.07 -17.64 -17.59
C HIS A 151 5.29 -17.11 -18.78
N GLY A 152 5.59 -15.96 -19.25
CA GLY A 152 4.83 -15.36 -20.33
C GLY A 152 5.44 -15.56 -21.70
N PHE A 153 6.46 -16.34 -21.79
CA PHE A 153 7.26 -16.42 -23.02
C PHE A 153 7.40 -17.82 -23.54
#